data_3aedecee5ad6657b2bfb13aa8b48a192
#
_entry.id   3aedecee5ad6657b2bfb13aa8b48a192
#
_cell.length_a   1.000
_cell.length_b   1.000
_cell.length_c   1.000
_cell.angle_alpha   90.00
_cell.angle_beta   90.00
_cell.angle_gamma   90.00
#
_symmetry.space_group_name_H-M   'P 1'
#
loop_
_entity.id
_entity.type
_entity.pdbx_description
1 polymer ?
#
loop_
_entity_poly.entity_id
_entity_poly.type
_entity_poly.pdbx_seq_one_letter_code
_entity_poly.pdbx_strand_id
1 'polypeptide(L)'
;MKWKGWDRVRLDPETGAVRFQGSPAPLVDAIAPIIVSASRSTDIPALYGDWFIERLKQGYVTWKSPFDGRIIPVSFVNTRVFVFWSKNPRPFIPSLANLTKDGRQSLFLFTLNDYTREDLEPGIPPLGERIRTFAEISSLIGRGRLTWRFDPLLVSDTVTIDDLLERIGSIGDQIARFTERLVISFIDIARYPRVQRNLAKCGLSGIREFSSEEIRLFASGLSQLNEEWGLEILACGEEIDLTGYGIAHGECISLDQIAREFSSDQ
;
A
#
# COMPACT_ATOMS: atom_id res chain seq x y z
N MET A 1 3.57 30.14 -4.31
CA MET A 1 2.48 29.13 -4.37
C MET A 1 3.11 27.77 -4.11
N LYS A 2 2.67 27.01 -3.09
CA LYS A 2 3.26 25.70 -2.78
C LYS A 2 2.85 24.71 -3.89
N TRP A 3 3.81 24.06 -4.56
CA TRP A 3 3.54 23.05 -5.57
C TRP A 3 2.73 21.89 -4.97
N LYS A 4 1.70 21.41 -5.67
CA LYS A 4 0.73 20.43 -5.15
C LYS A 4 1.06 18.98 -5.52
N GLY A 5 2.20 18.72 -6.18
CA GLY A 5 2.58 17.39 -6.65
C GLY A 5 1.94 16.99 -8.00
N TRP A 6 1.23 17.89 -8.66
CA TRP A 6 0.66 17.66 -9.99
C TRP A 6 0.55 18.96 -10.78
N ASP A 7 0.62 18.84 -12.09
CA ASP A 7 0.32 19.89 -13.06
C ASP A 7 -1.13 19.79 -13.52
N ARG A 8 -1.62 20.85 -14.15
CA ARG A 8 -2.88 20.84 -14.89
C ARG A 8 -2.58 20.73 -16.38
N VAL A 9 -3.28 19.81 -17.04
CA VAL A 9 -3.17 19.57 -18.48
C VAL A 9 -4.55 19.57 -19.11
N ARG A 10 -4.61 19.79 -20.41
CA ARG A 10 -5.83 19.64 -21.20
C ARG A 10 -5.70 18.38 -22.03
N LEU A 11 -6.61 17.45 -21.88
CA LEU A 11 -6.59 16.20 -22.61
C LEU A 11 -7.83 16.05 -23.50
N ASP A 12 -7.63 15.35 -24.58
CA ASP A 12 -8.65 14.88 -25.48
C ASP A 12 -9.29 13.62 -24.84
N PRO A 13 -10.58 13.65 -24.48
CA PRO A 13 -11.21 12.53 -23.79
C PRO A 13 -11.38 11.26 -24.64
N GLU A 14 -11.31 11.36 -25.98
CA GLU A 14 -11.40 10.21 -26.87
C GLU A 14 -10.08 9.47 -27.01
N THR A 15 -8.98 10.22 -27.12
CA THR A 15 -7.65 9.65 -27.35
C THR A 15 -6.75 9.61 -26.12
N GLY A 16 -7.12 10.35 -25.06
CA GLY A 16 -6.27 10.54 -23.88
C GLY A 16 -5.04 11.41 -24.12
N ALA A 17 -4.85 11.90 -25.33
CA ALA A 17 -3.69 12.72 -25.69
C ALA A 17 -3.76 14.10 -25.02
N VAL A 18 -2.63 14.55 -24.45
CA VAL A 18 -2.48 15.92 -23.96
C VAL A 18 -2.27 16.84 -25.15
N ARG A 19 -3.09 17.89 -25.25
CA ARG A 19 -3.05 18.85 -26.34
C ARG A 19 -2.90 20.28 -25.82
N PHE A 20 -2.28 21.14 -26.62
CA PHE A 20 -2.13 22.56 -26.35
C PHE A 20 -3.33 23.35 -26.86
N GLN A 21 -3.44 24.64 -26.47
CA GLN A 21 -4.49 25.51 -26.93
C GLN A 21 -4.52 25.59 -28.46
N GLY A 22 -5.74 25.50 -29.04
CA GLY A 22 -5.96 25.55 -30.48
C GLY A 22 -6.39 24.23 -31.14
N SER A 23 -6.54 23.17 -30.40
CA SER A 23 -7.11 21.90 -30.90
C SER A 23 -8.60 22.07 -31.22
N PRO A 24 -9.12 21.57 -32.34
CA PRO A 24 -10.54 21.62 -32.69
C PRO A 24 -11.43 20.68 -31.84
N ALA A 25 -10.84 19.69 -31.14
CA ALA A 25 -11.59 18.76 -30.30
C ALA A 25 -11.96 19.36 -28.93
N PRO A 26 -13.09 18.98 -28.34
CA PRO A 26 -13.43 19.37 -26.98
C PRO A 26 -12.41 18.80 -26.00
N LEU A 27 -11.68 19.68 -25.30
CA LEU A 27 -10.66 19.28 -24.32
C LEU A 27 -11.24 19.37 -22.92
N VAL A 28 -10.85 18.43 -22.06
CA VAL A 28 -11.18 18.43 -20.63
C VAL A 28 -9.97 18.76 -19.77
N ASP A 29 -10.20 19.51 -18.70
CA ASP A 29 -9.15 19.79 -17.72
C ASP A 29 -8.87 18.55 -16.89
N ALA A 30 -7.60 18.17 -16.78
CA ALA A 30 -7.13 17.02 -16.01
C ALA A 30 -5.97 17.42 -15.10
N ILE A 31 -5.75 16.63 -14.05
CA ILE A 31 -4.52 16.68 -13.27
C ILE A 31 -3.53 15.65 -13.82
N ALA A 32 -2.23 16.00 -13.80
CA ALA A 32 -1.15 15.12 -14.25
C ALA A 32 -0.13 14.94 -13.11
N PRO A 33 -0.37 13.97 -12.18
CA PRO A 33 0.50 13.74 -11.04
C PRO A 33 1.77 12.98 -11.45
N ILE A 34 2.87 13.22 -10.72
CA ILE A 34 4.12 12.46 -10.86
C ILE A 34 3.99 11.09 -10.19
N ILE A 35 3.25 11.01 -9.09
CA ILE A 35 3.03 9.78 -8.33
C ILE A 35 1.53 9.48 -8.33
N VAL A 36 1.15 8.27 -8.73
CA VAL A 36 -0.23 7.79 -8.72
C VAL A 36 -0.37 6.65 -7.73
N SER A 37 -1.14 6.88 -6.65
CA SER A 37 -1.56 5.79 -5.76
C SER A 37 -2.77 5.08 -6.37
N ALA A 38 -2.52 3.96 -7.05
CA ALA A 38 -3.52 3.28 -7.87
C ALA A 38 -4.55 2.49 -7.06
N SER A 39 -4.18 1.96 -5.91
CA SER A 39 -5.00 1.00 -5.13
C SER A 39 -5.65 1.56 -3.87
N ARG A 40 -5.75 2.88 -3.72
CA ARG A 40 -6.24 3.48 -2.46
C ARG A 40 -7.73 3.21 -2.19
N SER A 41 -8.54 3.06 -3.22
CA SER A 41 -9.99 2.84 -3.09
C SER A 41 -10.40 1.38 -3.25
N THR A 42 -9.54 0.56 -3.87
CA THR A 42 -9.76 -0.87 -4.12
C THR A 42 -8.43 -1.56 -4.37
N ASP A 43 -8.40 -2.88 -4.24
CA ASP A 43 -7.21 -3.69 -4.56
C ASP A 43 -7.11 -3.88 -6.09
N ILE A 44 -6.44 -2.93 -6.76
CA ILE A 44 -6.24 -2.97 -8.21
C ILE A 44 -5.48 -4.23 -8.64
N PRO A 45 -4.34 -4.59 -8.01
CA PRO A 45 -3.60 -5.80 -8.39
C PRO A 45 -4.42 -7.09 -8.29
N ALA A 46 -5.26 -7.22 -7.27
CA ALA A 46 -6.05 -8.43 -7.08
C ALA A 46 -7.26 -8.52 -8.00
N LEU A 47 -7.92 -7.40 -8.30
CA LEU A 47 -9.28 -7.40 -8.84
C LEU A 47 -9.44 -6.66 -10.17
N TYR A 48 -8.58 -5.70 -10.47
CA TYR A 48 -8.76 -4.75 -11.58
C TYR A 48 -7.48 -4.53 -12.40
N GLY A 49 -6.57 -5.50 -12.43
CA GLY A 49 -5.29 -5.39 -13.13
C GLY A 49 -5.45 -5.09 -14.62
N ASP A 50 -6.30 -5.85 -15.31
CA ASP A 50 -6.55 -5.66 -16.75
C ASP A 50 -7.19 -4.30 -17.04
N TRP A 51 -8.15 -3.88 -16.23
CA TRP A 51 -8.75 -2.55 -16.34
C TRP A 51 -7.70 -1.45 -16.17
N PHE A 52 -6.78 -1.60 -15.20
CA PHE A 52 -5.72 -0.63 -15.01
C PHE A 52 -4.80 -0.54 -16.22
N ILE A 53 -4.41 -1.67 -16.80
CA ILE A 53 -3.58 -1.72 -18.01
C ILE A 53 -4.28 -1.04 -19.19
N GLU A 54 -5.58 -1.26 -19.37
CA GLU A 54 -6.34 -0.57 -20.41
C GLU A 54 -6.42 0.95 -20.17
N ARG A 55 -6.61 1.41 -18.91
CA ARG A 55 -6.55 2.85 -18.59
C ARG A 55 -5.17 3.43 -18.86
N LEU A 56 -4.12 2.66 -18.57
CA LEU A 56 -2.75 3.07 -18.81
C LEU A 56 -2.46 3.25 -20.31
N LYS A 57 -2.95 2.35 -21.16
CA LYS A 57 -2.86 2.48 -22.65
C LYS A 57 -3.63 3.70 -23.14
N GLN A 58 -4.78 4.00 -22.56
CA GLN A 58 -5.55 5.21 -22.88
C GLN A 58 -4.91 6.51 -22.36
N GLY A 59 -3.89 6.42 -21.50
CA GLY A 59 -3.17 7.58 -20.98
C GLY A 59 -3.87 8.35 -19.86
N TYR A 60 -5.08 7.98 -19.47
CA TYR A 60 -5.81 8.63 -18.38
C TYR A 60 -6.88 7.75 -17.72
N VAL A 61 -7.35 8.21 -16.57
CA VAL A 61 -8.48 7.64 -15.83
C VAL A 61 -9.35 8.76 -15.29
N THR A 62 -10.62 8.50 -15.06
CA THR A 62 -11.51 9.37 -14.28
C THR A 62 -11.60 8.84 -12.85
N TRP A 63 -11.32 9.70 -11.89
CA TRP A 63 -11.42 9.40 -10.47
C TRP A 63 -12.56 10.18 -9.83
N LYS A 64 -13.43 9.48 -9.12
CA LYS A 64 -14.50 10.11 -8.34
C LYS A 64 -14.01 10.37 -6.93
N SER A 65 -13.92 11.63 -6.54
CA SER A 65 -13.53 12.05 -5.21
C SER A 65 -14.51 11.50 -4.16
N PRO A 66 -14.03 10.78 -3.14
CA PRO A 66 -14.91 10.26 -2.07
C PRO A 66 -15.40 11.36 -1.11
N PHE A 67 -14.81 12.55 -1.16
CA PHE A 67 -15.12 13.66 -0.26
C PHE A 67 -16.28 14.52 -0.77
N ASP A 68 -16.32 14.80 -2.06
CA ASP A 68 -17.28 15.74 -2.68
C ASP A 68 -17.94 15.18 -3.94
N GLY A 69 -17.65 13.94 -4.30
CA GLY A 69 -18.24 13.24 -5.43
C GLY A 69 -17.84 13.77 -6.81
N ARG A 70 -16.95 14.76 -6.90
CA ARG A 70 -16.48 15.32 -8.18
C ARG A 70 -15.70 14.26 -8.97
N ILE A 71 -15.95 14.25 -10.27
CA ILE A 71 -15.19 13.45 -11.22
C ILE A 71 -13.99 14.27 -11.67
N ILE A 72 -12.80 13.73 -11.43
CA ILE A 72 -11.53 14.36 -11.76
C ILE A 72 -10.82 13.49 -12.79
N PRO A 73 -10.58 13.98 -14.02
CA PRO A 73 -9.71 13.33 -14.97
C PRO A 73 -8.25 13.39 -14.49
N VAL A 74 -7.57 12.25 -14.52
CA VAL A 74 -6.19 12.07 -14.10
C VAL A 74 -5.39 11.55 -15.28
N SER A 75 -4.52 12.39 -15.85
CA SER A 75 -3.63 12.01 -16.95
C SER A 75 -2.36 11.37 -16.41
N PHE A 76 -1.89 10.31 -17.07
CA PHE A 76 -0.64 9.63 -16.73
C PHE A 76 0.59 10.21 -17.45
N VAL A 77 0.44 11.32 -18.20
CA VAL A 77 1.52 11.88 -19.02
C VAL A 77 2.77 12.26 -18.22
N ASN A 78 2.59 12.70 -16.96
CA ASN A 78 3.70 13.06 -16.08
C ASN A 78 3.98 11.97 -15.04
N THR A 79 3.24 10.85 -15.05
CA THR A 79 3.36 9.82 -14.01
C THR A 79 4.66 9.04 -14.19
N ARG A 80 5.52 9.09 -13.18
CA ARG A 80 6.78 8.36 -13.09
C ARG A 80 6.65 7.12 -12.22
N VAL A 81 5.88 7.19 -11.13
CA VAL A 81 5.75 6.11 -10.15
C VAL A 81 4.29 5.76 -9.92
N PHE A 82 3.97 4.49 -10.06
CA PHE A 82 2.69 3.92 -9.63
C PHE A 82 2.87 3.22 -8.29
N VAL A 83 2.01 3.54 -7.32
CA VAL A 83 2.01 2.90 -6.01
C VAL A 83 0.83 1.94 -5.94
N PHE A 84 1.11 0.67 -5.72
CA PHE A 84 0.11 -0.39 -5.58
C PHE A 84 0.03 -0.89 -4.14
N TRP A 85 -1.18 -1.17 -3.69
CA TRP A 85 -1.46 -1.82 -2.41
C TRP A 85 -2.28 -3.06 -2.67
N SER A 86 -1.87 -4.20 -2.10
CA SER A 86 -2.60 -5.44 -2.30
C SER A 86 -2.35 -6.43 -1.17
N LYS A 87 -3.35 -7.29 -0.93
CA LYS A 87 -3.24 -8.51 -0.11
C LYS A 87 -3.05 -9.76 -0.97
N ASN A 88 -3.40 -9.67 -2.26
CA ASN A 88 -3.25 -10.76 -3.24
C ASN A 88 -2.80 -10.23 -4.61
N PRO A 89 -1.54 -9.80 -4.76
CA PRO A 89 -1.08 -9.24 -6.03
C PRO A 89 -0.74 -10.28 -7.10
N ARG A 90 -0.88 -11.58 -6.83
CA ARG A 90 -0.51 -12.66 -7.78
C ARG A 90 -1.10 -12.49 -9.17
N PRO A 91 -2.39 -12.14 -9.36
CA PRO A 91 -2.96 -11.95 -10.70
C PRO A 91 -2.28 -10.83 -11.51
N PHE A 92 -1.66 -9.87 -10.82
CA PHE A 92 -1.05 -8.70 -11.46
C PHE A 92 0.43 -8.89 -11.85
N ILE A 93 1.07 -9.98 -11.46
CA ILE A 93 2.51 -10.22 -11.72
C ILE A 93 2.87 -10.11 -13.22
N PRO A 94 2.11 -10.69 -14.17
CA PRO A 94 2.43 -10.53 -15.59
C PRO A 94 2.36 -9.07 -16.04
N SER A 95 1.39 -8.32 -15.57
CA SER A 95 1.25 -6.89 -15.87
C SER A 95 2.36 -6.07 -15.25
N LEU A 96 2.76 -6.37 -14.01
CA LEU A 96 3.87 -5.72 -13.32
C LEU A 96 5.20 -5.95 -14.06
N ALA A 97 5.44 -7.18 -14.53
CA ALA A 97 6.63 -7.50 -15.32
C ALA A 97 6.68 -6.70 -16.64
N ASN A 98 5.53 -6.52 -17.31
CA ASN A 98 5.44 -5.70 -18.52
C ASN A 98 5.67 -4.21 -18.20
N LEU A 99 5.07 -3.67 -17.12
CA LEU A 99 5.31 -2.29 -16.69
C LEU A 99 6.80 -2.02 -16.45
N THR A 100 7.48 -2.96 -15.79
CA THR A 100 8.92 -2.85 -15.51
C THR A 100 9.74 -2.86 -16.81
N LYS A 101 9.41 -3.74 -17.77
CA LYS A 101 10.06 -3.76 -19.10
C LYS A 101 9.86 -2.48 -19.88
N ASP A 102 8.69 -1.86 -19.74
CA ASP A 102 8.34 -0.58 -20.38
C ASP A 102 8.97 0.64 -19.67
N GLY A 103 9.85 0.40 -18.67
CA GLY A 103 10.52 1.45 -17.91
C GLY A 103 9.62 2.21 -16.92
N ARG A 104 8.42 1.70 -16.65
CA ARG A 104 7.51 2.32 -15.67
C ARG A 104 7.85 1.87 -14.26
N GLN A 105 8.00 2.84 -13.38
CA GLN A 105 8.40 2.59 -12.00
C GLN A 105 7.20 2.21 -11.13
N SER A 106 7.39 1.22 -10.28
CA SER A 106 6.36 0.74 -9.35
C SER A 106 6.89 0.63 -7.94
N LEU A 107 6.14 1.16 -6.97
CA LEU A 107 6.31 0.92 -5.55
C LEU A 107 5.16 0.02 -5.08
N PHE A 108 5.46 -1.03 -4.38
CA PHE A 108 4.47 -2.01 -3.98
C PHE A 108 4.38 -2.13 -2.46
N LEU A 109 3.19 -1.94 -1.91
CA LEU A 109 2.88 -2.15 -0.51
C LEU A 109 2.08 -3.45 -0.40
N PHE A 110 2.73 -4.52 0.03
CA PHE A 110 2.10 -5.82 0.14
C PHE A 110 1.68 -6.08 1.59
N THR A 111 0.37 -6.14 1.83
CA THR A 111 -0.16 -6.51 3.13
C THR A 111 -0.08 -8.02 3.30
N LEU A 112 0.84 -8.45 4.16
CA LEU A 112 1.11 -9.84 4.48
C LEU A 112 1.05 -10.01 6.00
N ASN A 113 -0.12 -10.39 6.46
CA ASN A 113 -0.49 -10.74 7.84
C ASN A 113 -1.09 -12.15 7.85
N ASP A 114 -1.33 -12.72 9.01
CA ASP A 114 -1.95 -14.03 9.16
C ASP A 114 -3.07 -13.99 10.21
N TYR A 115 -4.29 -13.88 9.73
CA TYR A 115 -5.52 -13.95 10.52
C TYR A 115 -6.43 -15.09 10.03
N THR A 116 -5.81 -16.15 9.48
CA THR A 116 -6.53 -17.30 8.94
C THR A 116 -7.28 -18.05 10.04
N ARG A 117 -6.72 -18.14 11.25
CA ARG A 117 -7.36 -18.82 12.39
C ARG A 117 -8.64 -18.10 12.85
N GLU A 118 -8.70 -16.79 12.68
CA GLU A 118 -9.82 -15.92 13.06
C GLU A 118 -10.85 -15.75 11.94
N ASP A 119 -10.60 -16.33 10.76
CA ASP A 119 -11.46 -16.21 9.55
C ASP A 119 -11.76 -14.74 9.16
N LEU A 120 -10.79 -13.83 9.42
CA LEU A 120 -10.97 -12.41 9.17
C LEU A 120 -10.77 -12.02 7.72
N GLU A 121 -10.14 -12.86 6.92
CA GLU A 121 -9.75 -12.57 5.54
C GLU A 121 -10.18 -13.69 4.58
N PRO A 122 -11.49 -13.96 4.46
CA PRO A 122 -11.99 -15.01 3.57
C PRO A 122 -11.63 -14.68 2.11
N GLY A 123 -11.17 -15.69 1.37
CA GLY A 123 -10.83 -15.56 -0.06
C GLY A 123 -9.41 -15.05 -0.35
N ILE A 124 -8.59 -14.83 0.68
CA ILE A 124 -7.16 -14.55 0.48
C ILE A 124 -6.40 -15.89 0.33
N PRO A 125 -5.41 -15.97 -0.58
CA PRO A 125 -4.61 -17.19 -0.75
C PRO A 125 -3.89 -17.60 0.54
N PRO A 126 -3.58 -18.89 0.72
CA PRO A 126 -2.81 -19.37 1.86
C PRO A 126 -1.50 -18.61 2.05
N LEU A 127 -1.06 -18.46 3.31
CA LEU A 127 0.13 -17.68 3.67
C LEU A 127 1.37 -18.07 2.85
N GLY A 128 1.63 -19.37 2.70
CA GLY A 128 2.78 -19.86 1.91
C GLY A 128 2.75 -19.45 0.44
N GLU A 129 1.57 -19.27 -0.16
CA GLU A 129 1.46 -18.73 -1.53
C GLU A 129 1.73 -17.24 -1.56
N ARG A 130 1.26 -16.49 -0.57
CA ARG A 130 1.51 -15.05 -0.45
C ARG A 130 2.99 -14.77 -0.22
N ILE A 131 3.68 -15.58 0.57
CA ILE A 131 5.14 -15.50 0.77
C ILE A 131 5.89 -15.73 -0.55
N ARG A 132 5.52 -16.75 -1.33
CA ARG A 132 6.11 -16.97 -2.67
C ARG A 132 5.86 -15.79 -3.60
N THR A 133 4.66 -15.25 -3.60
CA THR A 133 4.27 -14.07 -4.38
C THR A 133 5.08 -12.84 -3.97
N PHE A 134 5.34 -12.66 -2.67
CA PHE A 134 6.18 -11.58 -2.15
C PHE A 134 7.61 -11.65 -2.69
N ALA A 135 8.22 -12.82 -2.64
CA ALA A 135 9.56 -13.05 -3.19
C ALA A 135 9.63 -12.83 -4.72
N GLU A 136 8.59 -13.25 -5.45
CA GLU A 136 8.50 -13.05 -6.90
C GLU A 136 8.39 -11.55 -7.27
N ILE A 137 7.57 -10.78 -6.56
CA ILE A 137 7.48 -9.32 -6.77
C ILE A 137 8.80 -8.64 -6.43
N SER A 138 9.45 -9.01 -5.32
CA SER A 138 10.76 -8.47 -4.97
C SER A 138 11.80 -8.70 -6.08
N SER A 139 11.77 -9.87 -6.70
CA SER A 139 12.67 -10.21 -7.82
C SER A 139 12.39 -9.38 -9.07
N LEU A 140 11.15 -8.93 -9.27
CA LEU A 140 10.74 -8.13 -10.43
C LEU A 140 11.07 -6.64 -10.28
N ILE A 141 10.82 -6.06 -9.10
CA ILE A 141 10.92 -4.60 -8.91
C ILE A 141 12.08 -4.18 -7.98
N GLY A 142 12.73 -5.12 -7.30
CA GLY A 142 13.75 -4.87 -6.31
C GLY A 142 13.21 -4.74 -4.87
N ARG A 143 14.04 -5.14 -3.90
CA ARG A 143 13.66 -5.18 -2.47
C ARG A 143 13.34 -3.81 -1.88
N GLY A 144 14.00 -2.75 -2.32
CA GLY A 144 13.77 -1.39 -1.85
C GLY A 144 12.44 -0.80 -2.33
N ARG A 145 11.84 -1.38 -3.39
CA ARG A 145 10.57 -0.96 -3.98
C ARG A 145 9.38 -1.80 -3.52
N LEU A 146 9.62 -2.82 -2.68
CA LEU A 146 8.59 -3.65 -2.06
C LEU A 146 8.58 -3.41 -0.56
N THR A 147 7.46 -2.96 -0.02
CA THR A 147 7.25 -2.76 1.41
C THR A 147 6.34 -3.85 1.96
N TRP A 148 6.79 -4.54 3.00
CA TRP A 148 5.94 -5.42 3.78
C TRP A 148 5.03 -4.58 4.69
N ARG A 149 3.74 -4.87 4.68
CA ARG A 149 2.78 -4.28 5.61
C ARG A 149 2.16 -5.37 6.47
N PHE A 150 2.31 -5.24 7.77
CA PHE A 150 1.52 -6.02 8.73
C PHE A 150 0.48 -5.08 9.34
N ASP A 151 -0.66 -4.96 8.67
CA ASP A 151 -1.62 -3.89 8.90
C ASP A 151 -3.07 -4.35 8.60
N PRO A 152 -3.99 -4.19 9.57
CA PRO A 152 -3.72 -3.75 10.94
C PRO A 152 -3.21 -4.85 11.86
N LEU A 153 -2.53 -4.47 12.95
CA LEU A 153 -2.36 -5.31 14.13
C LEU A 153 -3.69 -5.37 14.86
N LEU A 154 -4.14 -6.58 15.20
CA LEU A 154 -5.40 -6.84 15.88
C LEU A 154 -5.13 -7.52 17.22
N VAL A 155 -5.81 -7.13 18.27
CA VAL A 155 -5.78 -7.79 19.56
C VAL A 155 -7.21 -8.15 20.00
N SER A 156 -7.35 -9.33 20.60
CA SER A 156 -8.62 -9.83 21.10
C SER A 156 -8.37 -10.78 22.28
N ASP A 157 -9.42 -11.41 22.78
CA ASP A 157 -9.29 -12.44 23.83
C ASP A 157 -8.51 -13.70 23.34
N THR A 158 -8.43 -13.90 22.03
CA THR A 158 -7.75 -15.04 21.40
C THR A 158 -6.52 -14.68 20.59
N VAL A 159 -6.29 -13.41 20.34
CA VAL A 159 -5.09 -12.87 19.65
C VAL A 159 -4.34 -11.98 20.62
N THR A 160 -3.34 -12.55 21.27
CA THR A 160 -2.50 -11.88 22.25
C THR A 160 -1.30 -11.16 21.61
N ILE A 161 -0.54 -10.41 22.39
CA ILE A 161 0.71 -9.79 21.93
C ILE A 161 1.72 -10.89 21.51
N ASP A 162 1.81 -11.96 22.27
CA ASP A 162 2.72 -13.07 21.97
C ASP A 162 2.32 -13.77 20.66
N ASP A 163 1.01 -13.99 20.41
CA ASP A 163 0.52 -14.52 19.14
C ASP A 163 0.90 -13.61 17.96
N LEU A 164 0.79 -12.29 18.14
CA LEU A 164 1.16 -11.35 17.09
C LEU A 164 2.66 -11.36 16.79
N LEU A 165 3.49 -11.43 17.84
CA LEU A 165 4.95 -11.51 17.70
C LEU A 165 5.36 -12.85 17.06
N GLU A 166 4.71 -13.97 17.42
CA GLU A 166 4.94 -15.26 16.75
C GLU A 166 4.61 -15.20 15.26
N ARG A 167 3.46 -14.64 14.89
CA ARG A 167 3.03 -14.52 13.49
C ARG A 167 3.97 -13.63 12.68
N ILE A 168 4.29 -12.43 13.21
CA ILE A 168 5.25 -11.52 12.58
C ILE A 168 6.62 -12.17 12.46
N GLY A 169 7.09 -12.84 13.52
CA GLY A 169 8.35 -13.58 13.52
C GLY A 169 8.38 -14.62 12.40
N SER A 170 7.38 -15.50 12.38
CA SER A 170 7.26 -16.57 11.37
C SER A 170 7.22 -16.04 9.92
N ILE A 171 6.59 -14.91 9.69
CA ILE A 171 6.56 -14.27 8.37
C ILE A 171 7.91 -13.59 8.07
N GLY A 172 8.42 -12.78 9.02
CA GLY A 172 9.63 -12.00 8.86
C GLY A 172 10.85 -12.85 8.52
N ASP A 173 11.04 -13.98 9.20
CA ASP A 173 12.13 -14.93 8.95
C ASP A 173 12.15 -15.44 7.50
N GLN A 174 10.99 -15.49 6.86
CA GLN A 174 10.87 -15.96 5.48
C GLN A 174 11.03 -14.83 4.45
N ILE A 175 10.62 -13.58 4.78
CA ILE A 175 10.52 -12.52 3.78
C ILE A 175 11.46 -11.33 3.99
N ALA A 176 12.10 -11.16 5.15
CA ALA A 176 12.93 -9.99 5.45
C ALA A 176 14.02 -9.73 4.38
N ARG A 177 14.61 -10.80 3.83
CA ARG A 177 15.60 -10.71 2.75
C ARG A 177 15.07 -10.12 1.44
N PHE A 178 13.74 -10.07 1.26
CA PHE A 178 13.06 -9.61 0.04
C PHE A 178 12.51 -8.19 0.15
N THR A 179 12.69 -7.53 1.28
CA THR A 179 12.25 -6.15 1.50
C THR A 179 13.28 -5.39 2.34
N GLU A 180 13.16 -4.09 2.40
CA GLU A 180 13.96 -3.23 3.28
C GLU A 180 13.11 -2.58 4.36
N ARG A 181 11.77 -2.76 4.28
CA ARG A 181 10.85 -1.99 5.11
C ARG A 181 9.66 -2.81 5.57
N LEU A 182 9.33 -2.66 6.85
CA LEU A 182 8.08 -3.13 7.46
C LEU A 182 7.25 -1.91 7.89
N VAL A 183 5.99 -1.88 7.50
CA VAL A 183 5.01 -0.89 7.99
C VAL A 183 3.98 -1.62 8.83
N ILE A 184 3.77 -1.13 10.04
CA ILE A 184 2.72 -1.59 10.95
C ILE A 184 1.70 -0.49 11.22
N SER A 185 0.48 -0.86 11.59
CA SER A 185 -0.49 0.03 12.23
C SER A 185 -1.32 -0.75 13.25
N PHE A 186 -1.62 -0.13 14.37
CA PHE A 186 -2.55 -0.71 15.35
C PHE A 186 -3.99 -0.44 14.92
N ILE A 187 -4.91 -1.35 15.27
CA ILE A 187 -6.32 -1.13 14.96
C ILE A 187 -6.84 0.08 15.73
N ASP A 188 -7.51 0.97 15.02
CA ASP A 188 -8.17 2.14 15.57
C ASP A 188 -9.70 1.99 15.35
N ILE A 189 -10.40 1.58 16.39
CA ILE A 189 -11.84 1.29 16.33
C ILE A 189 -12.63 2.55 16.65
N ALA A 190 -12.19 3.33 17.65
CA ALA A 190 -12.92 4.52 18.13
C ALA A 190 -13.00 5.59 17.04
N ARG A 191 -11.93 5.79 16.30
CA ARG A 191 -11.82 6.81 15.26
C ARG A 191 -12.63 6.50 14.00
N TYR A 192 -12.87 5.19 13.72
CA TYR A 192 -13.52 4.75 12.47
C TYR A 192 -14.87 4.05 12.72
N PRO A 193 -16.00 4.77 12.72
CA PRO A 193 -17.33 4.19 12.92
C PRO A 193 -17.71 3.06 11.95
N ARG A 194 -17.06 3.03 10.78
CA ARG A 194 -17.23 1.94 9.81
C ARG A 194 -16.61 0.64 10.31
N VAL A 195 -15.44 0.72 10.97
CA VAL A 195 -14.78 -0.45 11.57
C VAL A 195 -15.67 -1.01 12.67
N GLN A 196 -16.14 -0.17 13.60
CA GLN A 196 -17.06 -0.57 14.67
C GLN A 196 -18.27 -1.34 14.13
N ARG A 197 -18.93 -0.76 13.11
CA ARG A 197 -20.12 -1.39 12.49
C ARG A 197 -19.81 -2.72 11.82
N ASN A 198 -18.64 -2.86 11.18
CA ASN A 198 -18.25 -4.08 10.53
C ASN A 198 -17.90 -5.18 11.54
N LEU A 199 -17.16 -4.86 12.59
CA LEU A 199 -16.86 -5.78 13.69
C LEU A 199 -18.14 -6.31 14.34
N ALA A 200 -19.09 -5.43 14.64
CA ALA A 200 -20.38 -5.82 15.22
C ALA A 200 -21.20 -6.73 14.28
N LYS A 201 -21.23 -6.44 12.98
CA LYS A 201 -21.94 -7.27 11.97
C LYS A 201 -21.34 -8.65 11.79
N CYS A 202 -20.03 -8.77 11.91
CA CYS A 202 -19.30 -10.03 11.76
C CYS A 202 -19.23 -10.85 13.07
N GLY A 203 -19.81 -10.37 14.16
CA GLY A 203 -19.73 -11.03 15.47
C GLY A 203 -18.34 -11.01 16.10
N LEU A 204 -17.50 -10.07 15.69
CA LEU A 204 -16.09 -9.92 16.12
C LEU A 204 -15.95 -8.94 17.29
N SER A 205 -16.88 -8.99 18.24
CA SER A 205 -16.93 -8.08 19.40
C SER A 205 -15.75 -8.21 20.38
N GLY A 206 -14.98 -9.31 20.29
CA GLY A 206 -13.78 -9.51 21.11
C GLY A 206 -12.55 -8.71 20.62
N ILE A 207 -12.58 -8.13 19.40
CA ILE A 207 -11.50 -7.29 18.91
C ILE A 207 -11.59 -5.91 19.57
N ARG A 208 -10.50 -5.45 20.13
CA ARG A 208 -10.38 -4.18 20.85
C ARG A 208 -9.14 -3.39 20.44
N GLU A 209 -9.04 -2.18 20.90
CA GLU A 209 -7.83 -1.37 20.79
C GLU A 209 -6.76 -1.83 21.77
N PHE A 210 -5.51 -1.53 21.42
CA PHE A 210 -4.36 -1.78 22.29
C PHE A 210 -4.31 -0.74 23.42
N SER A 211 -3.95 -1.17 24.60
CA SER A 211 -3.50 -0.26 25.65
C SER A 211 -2.08 0.27 25.33
N SER A 212 -1.72 1.39 25.93
CA SER A 212 -0.35 1.95 25.75
C SER A 212 0.73 1.00 26.24
N GLU A 213 0.44 0.15 27.23
CA GLU A 213 1.36 -0.86 27.74
C GLU A 213 1.54 -2.00 26.73
N GLU A 214 0.46 -2.49 26.15
CA GLU A 214 0.50 -3.52 25.09
C GLU A 214 1.24 -3.04 23.85
N ILE A 215 1.05 -1.77 23.43
CA ILE A 215 1.80 -1.17 22.33
C ILE A 215 3.30 -1.20 22.62
N ARG A 216 3.73 -0.82 23.82
CA ARG A 216 5.15 -0.84 24.21
C ARG A 216 5.70 -2.26 24.29
N LEU A 217 4.93 -3.20 24.86
CA LEU A 217 5.32 -4.60 24.93
C LEU A 217 5.53 -5.18 23.52
N PHE A 218 4.56 -4.94 22.63
CA PHE A 218 4.66 -5.35 21.23
C PHE A 218 5.87 -4.71 20.54
N ALA A 219 6.07 -3.39 20.71
CA ALA A 219 7.18 -2.66 20.11
C ALA A 219 8.55 -3.20 20.59
N SER A 220 8.68 -3.55 21.88
CA SER A 220 9.88 -4.18 22.43
C SER A 220 10.15 -5.54 21.80
N GLY A 221 9.13 -6.40 21.69
CA GLY A 221 9.28 -7.72 21.06
C GLY A 221 9.61 -7.62 19.57
N LEU A 222 8.96 -6.70 18.85
CA LEU A 222 9.25 -6.45 17.43
C LEU A 222 10.67 -5.92 17.21
N SER A 223 11.15 -5.04 18.11
CA SER A 223 12.54 -4.54 18.08
C SER A 223 13.54 -5.70 18.17
N GLN A 224 13.29 -6.67 19.06
CA GLN A 224 14.15 -7.86 19.22
C GLN A 224 14.15 -8.73 17.95
N LEU A 225 12.97 -9.01 17.37
CA LEU A 225 12.87 -9.75 16.11
C LEU A 225 13.64 -9.03 14.99
N ASN A 226 13.57 -7.71 14.95
CA ASN A 226 14.21 -6.91 13.91
C ASN A 226 15.74 -6.86 14.01
N GLU A 227 16.35 -7.23 15.14
CA GLU A 227 17.81 -7.35 15.26
C GLU A 227 18.38 -8.33 14.22
N GLU A 228 17.63 -9.39 13.88
CA GLU A 228 18.01 -10.36 12.86
C GLU A 228 17.69 -9.91 11.43
N TRP A 229 16.62 -9.13 11.25
CA TRP A 229 16.13 -8.74 9.92
C TRP A 229 16.77 -7.46 9.39
N GLY A 230 17.04 -6.50 10.28
CA GLY A 230 17.61 -5.20 9.94
C GLY A 230 16.71 -4.34 9.05
N LEU A 231 15.37 -4.46 9.19
CA LEU A 231 14.40 -3.70 8.43
C LEU A 231 14.22 -2.29 9.00
N GLU A 232 13.93 -1.33 8.14
CA GLU A 232 13.36 -0.05 8.54
C GLU A 232 11.90 -0.28 8.96
N ILE A 233 11.58 -0.12 10.26
CA ILE A 233 10.22 -0.30 10.77
C ILE A 233 9.55 1.05 10.95
N LEU A 234 8.33 1.18 10.40
CA LEU A 234 7.51 2.39 10.48
C LEU A 234 6.14 2.07 11.07
N ALA A 235 5.70 2.90 12.01
CA ALA A 235 4.32 2.91 12.49
C ALA A 235 3.51 3.99 11.77
N CYS A 236 2.42 3.57 11.12
CA CYS A 236 1.59 4.47 10.30
C CYS A 236 0.35 4.89 11.09
N GLY A 237 0.16 6.20 11.26
CA GLY A 237 -1.04 6.78 11.86
C GLY A 237 -1.07 6.77 13.38
N GLU A 238 0.03 6.43 14.04
CA GLU A 238 0.14 6.34 15.50
C GLU A 238 0.52 7.68 16.14
N GLU A 239 -0.09 7.96 17.30
CA GLU A 239 0.25 9.14 18.12
C GLU A 239 1.35 8.84 19.14
N ILE A 240 1.53 7.57 19.52
CA ILE A 240 2.52 7.14 20.49
C ILE A 240 3.93 7.12 19.86
N ASP A 241 4.90 7.69 20.57
CA ASP A 241 6.31 7.67 20.16
C ASP A 241 6.93 6.29 20.44
N LEU A 242 7.36 5.61 19.37
CA LEU A 242 7.99 4.30 19.40
C LEU A 242 9.46 4.35 18.95
N THR A 243 10.03 5.54 18.78
CA THR A 243 11.43 5.70 18.32
C THR A 243 12.44 5.06 19.24
N GLY A 244 12.15 5.00 20.56
CA GLY A 244 12.98 4.28 21.54
C GLY A 244 13.09 2.77 21.32
N TYR A 245 12.22 2.19 20.49
CA TYR A 245 12.25 0.79 20.05
C TYR A 245 12.74 0.61 18.61
N GLY A 246 13.30 1.66 17.99
CA GLY A 246 13.72 1.62 16.60
C GLY A 246 12.58 1.65 15.57
N ILE A 247 11.36 2.02 16.00
CA ILE A 247 10.18 2.14 15.15
C ILE A 247 9.90 3.63 14.93
N ALA A 248 10.07 4.11 13.70
CA ALA A 248 9.85 5.51 13.38
C ALA A 248 8.38 5.79 13.01
N HIS A 249 7.96 7.03 13.15
CA HIS A 249 6.70 7.48 12.55
C HIS A 249 6.82 7.44 11.03
N GLY A 250 5.84 6.87 10.35
CA GLY A 250 5.88 6.69 8.92
C GLY A 250 4.61 7.08 8.19
N GLU A 251 4.80 7.49 6.94
CA GLU A 251 3.71 7.66 5.99
C GLU A 251 3.55 6.38 5.16
N CYS A 252 2.30 6.05 4.80
CA CYS A 252 2.03 4.89 3.95
C CYS A 252 2.74 4.97 2.59
N ILE A 253 2.96 6.18 2.06
CA ILE A 253 3.76 6.44 0.85
C ILE A 253 4.87 7.41 1.26
N SER A 254 6.06 6.90 1.45
CA SER A 254 7.23 7.71 1.81
C SER A 254 7.83 8.37 0.58
N LEU A 255 7.86 9.72 0.59
CA LEU A 255 8.54 10.47 -0.47
C LEU A 255 10.05 10.25 -0.46
N ASP A 256 10.64 10.02 0.72
CA ASP A 256 12.07 9.73 0.85
C ASP A 256 12.41 8.36 0.24
N GLN A 257 11.54 7.34 0.44
CA GLN A 257 11.70 6.05 -0.24
C GLN A 257 11.63 6.23 -1.77
N ILE A 258 10.64 6.97 -2.25
CA ILE A 258 10.48 7.22 -3.68
C ILE A 258 11.71 7.98 -4.21
N ALA A 259 12.18 9.00 -3.52
CA ALA A 259 13.37 9.73 -3.93
C ALA A 259 14.61 8.82 -3.97
N ARG A 260 14.82 7.98 -2.95
CA ARG A 260 15.95 7.05 -2.90
C ARG A 260 15.92 6.02 -4.02
N GLU A 261 14.76 5.41 -4.26
CA GLU A 261 14.63 4.30 -5.20
C GLU A 261 14.56 4.73 -6.67
N PHE A 262 14.17 5.98 -6.94
CA PHE A 262 13.91 6.45 -8.29
C PHE A 262 14.71 7.70 -8.70
N SER A 263 15.62 8.20 -7.85
CA SER A 263 16.46 9.37 -8.19
C SER A 263 17.59 9.07 -9.17
N SER A 264 17.98 7.82 -9.33
CA SER A 264 19.03 7.40 -10.27
C SER A 264 18.57 7.26 -11.72
N ASP A 265 17.27 7.42 -11.99
CA ASP A 265 16.67 7.24 -13.31
C ASP A 265 16.38 8.60 -14.02
N GLN A 266 17.21 9.64 -13.74
CA GLN A 266 17.17 10.95 -14.42
C GLN A 266 18.10 11.01 -15.61
#